data_612caf3353131242772371da911304b0
#
_entry.id   612caf3353131242772371da911304b0
#
_cell.length_a   1.000
_cell.length_b   1.000
_cell.length_c   1.000
_cell.angle_alpha   90.00
_cell.angle_beta   90.00
_cell.angle_gamma   90.00
#
_symmetry.space_group_name_H-M   'P 1'
#
loop_
_entity.id
_entity.type
_entity.pdbx_description
1 polymer ?
#
loop_
_entity_poly.entity_id
_entity_poly.type
_entity_poly.pdbx_seq_one_letter_code
_entity_poly.pdbx_strand_id
1 'polypeptide(L)' 'MTDTKIFEFKPSEAIELGASVANGIQKVLDDYTSGKTVEGVTSYLMLGNLYVVVVTT' A
#
# COMPACT_ATOMS: atom_id res chain seq x y z
N MET A 1 -18.04 8.92 -4.90
CA MET A 1 -16.91 9.87 -4.97
C MET A 1 -15.60 9.11 -4.98
N THR A 2 -14.68 9.48 -5.83
CA THR A 2 -13.40 8.77 -5.99
C THR A 2 -12.35 9.37 -5.07
N ASP A 3 -11.67 8.53 -4.32
CA ASP A 3 -10.58 8.94 -3.44
C ASP A 3 -9.29 8.28 -3.88
N THR A 4 -8.19 9.02 -3.76
CA THR A 4 -6.86 8.50 -4.05
C THR A 4 -6.01 8.55 -2.79
N LYS A 5 -5.40 7.42 -2.44
CA LYS A 5 -4.50 7.33 -1.30
C LYS A 5 -3.15 6.84 -1.77
N ILE A 6 -2.09 7.49 -1.31
CA ILE A 6 -0.72 7.10 -1.63
C ILE A 6 -0.07 6.58 -0.35
N PHE A 7 0.43 5.35 -0.41
CA PHE A 7 1.18 4.74 0.69
C PHE A 7 2.65 4.74 0.34
N GLU A 8 3.48 5.10 1.30
CA GLU A 8 4.93 5.02 1.16
C GLU A 8 5.46 3.97 2.11
N PHE A 9 6.18 2.99 1.58
CA PHE A 9 6.83 1.95 2.37
C PHE A 9 8.34 2.08 2.22
N LYS A 10 9.01 2.32 3.32
CA LYS A 10 10.47 2.44 3.35
C LYS A 10 11.09 1.06 3.57
N PRO A 11 12.32 0.81 3.07
CA PRO A 11 12.95 -0.49 3.26
C PRO A 11 13.06 -0.91 4.73
N SER A 12 13.34 0.01 5.62
CA SER A 12 13.41 -0.29 7.05
C SER A 12 12.07 -0.73 7.61
N GLU A 13 11.00 -0.05 7.23
CA GLU A 13 9.64 -0.41 7.64
C GLU A 13 9.24 -1.77 7.07
N ALA A 14 9.65 -2.03 5.83
CA ALA A 14 9.38 -3.31 5.20
C ALA A 14 10.02 -4.45 5.98
N ILE A 15 11.24 -4.25 6.48
CA ILE A 15 11.92 -5.24 7.31
C ILE A 15 11.20 -5.41 8.65
N GLU A 16 10.74 -4.33 9.26
CA GLU A 16 10.04 -4.35 10.54
C GLU A 16 8.67 -5.01 10.47
N LEU A 17 8.05 -5.01 9.28
CA LEU A 17 6.75 -5.65 9.10
C LEU A 17 6.81 -7.17 9.15
N GLY A 18 7.99 -7.73 9.42
CA GLY A 18 8.14 -9.12 9.78
C GLY A 18 8.70 -10.00 8.67
N ALA A 19 8.60 -11.31 8.87
CA ALA A 19 9.20 -12.31 8.00
C ALA A 19 8.65 -12.25 6.57
N SER A 20 7.54 -11.57 6.35
CA SER A 20 6.97 -11.42 5.03
C SER A 20 6.58 -9.96 4.81
N VAL A 21 7.44 -9.25 4.10
CA VAL A 21 7.19 -7.86 3.69
C VAL A 21 5.87 -7.77 2.90
N ALA A 22 5.65 -8.74 2.02
CA ALA A 22 4.43 -8.76 1.21
C ALA A 22 3.18 -8.86 2.08
N ASN A 23 3.21 -9.67 3.13
CA ASN A 23 2.07 -9.82 4.03
C ASN A 23 1.82 -8.54 4.84
N GLY A 24 2.88 -7.86 5.26
CA GLY A 24 2.74 -6.61 5.98
C GLY A 24 2.09 -5.53 5.12
N ILE A 25 2.56 -5.38 3.90
CA ILE A 25 1.99 -4.42 2.94
C ILE A 25 0.55 -4.80 2.62
N GLN A 26 0.29 -6.08 2.40
CA GLN A 26 -1.05 -6.56 2.10
C GLN A 26 -2.03 -6.24 3.23
N LYS A 27 -1.59 -6.42 4.47
CA LYS A 27 -2.42 -6.12 5.62
C LYS A 27 -2.79 -4.64 5.68
N VAL A 28 -1.83 -3.76 5.46
CA VAL A 28 -2.08 -2.32 5.45
C VAL A 28 -3.10 -1.96 4.39
N LEU A 29 -2.94 -2.51 3.18
CA LEU A 29 -3.84 -2.24 2.08
C LEU A 29 -5.24 -2.83 2.34
N ASP A 30 -5.31 -4.04 2.89
CA ASP A 30 -6.58 -4.67 3.22
C ASP A 30 -7.35 -3.87 4.27
N ASP A 31 -6.65 -3.39 5.30
CA ASP A 31 -7.27 -2.57 6.33
C ASP A 31 -7.81 -1.26 5.74
N TYR A 32 -7.04 -0.64 4.86
CA TYR A 32 -7.48 0.61 4.23
C TYR A 32 -8.68 0.39 3.31
N THR A 33 -8.68 -0.69 2.54
CA THR A 33 -9.73 -0.94 1.54
C THR A 33 -10.96 -1.62 2.10
N SER A 34 -10.96 -1.96 3.39
CA SER A 34 -12.09 -2.59 4.04
C SER A 34 -13.33 -1.69 3.93
N GLY A 35 -14.40 -2.22 3.38
CA GLY A 35 -15.63 -1.47 3.18
C GLY A 35 -15.60 -0.50 2.01
N LYS A 36 -14.53 -0.51 1.22
CA LYS A 36 -14.39 0.36 0.05
C LYS A 36 -14.34 -0.46 -1.23
N THR A 37 -14.75 0.17 -2.33
CA THR A 37 -14.60 -0.45 -3.64
C THR A 37 -13.30 0.04 -4.27
N VAL A 38 -12.40 -0.89 -4.59
CA VAL A 38 -11.12 -0.56 -5.19
C VAL A 38 -11.29 -0.43 -6.71
N GLU A 39 -10.98 0.74 -7.24
CA GLU A 39 -11.04 0.98 -8.67
C GLU A 39 -9.70 0.77 -9.37
N GLY A 40 -8.61 0.96 -8.67
CA GLY A 40 -7.29 0.75 -9.24
C GLY A 40 -6.20 0.76 -8.19
N VAL A 41 -5.13 0.00 -8.47
CA VAL A 41 -3.93 -0.03 -7.63
C VAL A 41 -2.73 0.02 -8.56
N THR A 42 -1.82 0.95 -8.28
CA THR A 42 -0.58 1.10 -9.03
C THR A 42 0.57 1.19 -8.06
N SER A 43 1.68 0.52 -8.35
CA SER A 43 2.85 0.59 -7.49
C SER A 43 4.09 0.93 -8.30
N TYR A 44 5.03 1.62 -7.66
CA TYR A 44 6.29 1.96 -8.29
C TYR A 44 7.37 2.18 -7.24
N LEU A 45 8.62 2.00 -7.65
CA LEU A 45 9.77 2.23 -6.79
C LEU A 45 10.43 3.54 -7.20
N MET A 46 10.72 4.37 -6.22
CA MET A 46 11.39 5.65 -6.45
C MET A 46 12.27 5.97 -5.24
N LEU A 47 13.55 6.26 -5.50
CA LEU A 47 14.51 6.61 -4.45
C LEU A 47 14.62 5.53 -3.36
N GLY A 48 14.46 4.27 -3.75
CA GLY A 48 14.56 3.14 -2.82
C GLY A 48 13.31 2.88 -1.99
N ASN A 49 12.27 3.68 -2.15
CA ASN A 49 11.01 3.51 -1.45
C ASN A 49 9.95 2.94 -2.39
N LEU A 50 9.04 2.15 -1.83
CA LEU A 50 7.90 1.63 -2.57
C LEU A 50 6.70 2.54 -2.34
N TYR A 51 6.09 3.00 -3.41
CA TYR A 51 4.86 3.80 -3.35
C TYR A 51 3.72 3.00 -3.97
N VAL A 52 2.60 2.95 -3.26
CA VAL A 52 1.40 2.27 -3.73
C VAL A 52 0.27 3.30 -3.77
N VAL A 53 -0.29 3.49 -4.96
CA VAL A 53 -1.41 4.41 -5.15
C VAL A 53 -2.69 3.59 -5.27
N VAL A 54 -3.64 3.84 -4.38
CA VAL A 54 -4.91 3.13 -4.33
C VAL A 54 -6.03 4.12 -4.63
N VAL A 55 -6.86 3.79 -5.60
CA VAL A 55 -8.04 4.58 -5.97
C VAL A 55 -9.28 3.81 -5.55
N THR A 56 -10.11 4.43 -4.72
CA THR A 56 -11.34 3.80 -4.21
C THR A 56 -12.54 4.69 -4.39
N THR A 57 -13.70 4.10 -4.33
CA THR A 57 -14.98 4.83 -4.32
C THR A 57 -15.74 4.58 -3.03
#